data_e01ed309fd8554b4af2c405e5a2fe127
#
_entry.id   e01ed309fd8554b4af2c405e5a2fe127
#
_cell.length_a   1.000
_cell.length_b   1.000
_cell.length_c   1.000
_cell.angle_alpha   90.00
_cell.angle_beta   90.00
_cell.angle_gamma   90.00
#
_symmetry.space_group_name_H-M   'P 1'
#
loop_
_entity.id
_entity.type
_entity.pdbx_description
1 polymer ?
#
loop_
_entity_poly.entity_id
_entity_poly.type
_entity_poly.pdbx_seq_one_letter_code
_entity_poly.pdbx_strand_id
1 'polypeptide(L)'
;MKPRSMTKLYDSAIDDLDRLIQAKTDYEKSMPRSLRALDPKIVIVWACMTDGADNSSIHKMEDFKNKVKEAQDVHNIKCFFLGANQDAVMTGQQYGFQQDCSLTFGATAACSENAMRSVGQVMRQASSGSQEVGFTQSMRVSSAPPPCPQSIPLQSTQTLSFGRRNYYNSLMR
;
A
#
# COMPACT_ATOMS: atom_id res chain seq x y z
N MET A 1 4.00 29.39 -5.78
CA MET A 1 5.08 28.49 -5.36
C MET A 1 4.54 27.08 -5.32
N LYS A 2 5.10 26.15 -6.09
CA LYS A 2 4.79 24.72 -5.93
C LYS A 2 5.51 24.24 -4.67
N PRO A 3 4.82 23.60 -3.69
CA PRO A 3 5.52 23.02 -2.56
C PRO A 3 6.44 21.93 -3.09
N ARG A 4 7.75 22.13 -2.99
CA ARG A 4 8.74 21.07 -3.16
C ARG A 4 8.75 20.28 -1.87
N SER A 5 7.82 19.35 -1.74
CA SER A 5 7.88 18.38 -0.68
C SER A 5 9.10 17.48 -0.92
N MET A 6 10.05 17.53 -0.01
CA MET A 6 11.22 16.64 -0.02
C MET A 6 10.82 15.37 0.76
N THR A 7 10.84 14.23 0.08
CA THR A 7 10.53 12.93 0.70
C THR A 7 11.82 12.13 0.78
N LYS A 8 12.32 11.92 2.00
CA LYS A 8 13.50 11.09 2.30
C LYS A 8 13.03 9.70 2.75
N LEU A 9 12.32 9.01 1.87
CA LEU A 9 11.70 7.73 2.20
C LEU A 9 12.74 6.69 2.61
N TYR A 10 13.80 6.53 1.81
CA TYR A 10 14.81 5.49 2.04
C TYR A 10 15.63 5.78 3.31
N ASP A 11 16.09 7.02 3.49
CA ASP A 11 16.86 7.41 4.67
C ASP A 11 16.05 7.17 5.95
N SER A 12 14.80 7.66 5.99
CA SER A 12 13.92 7.50 7.15
C SER A 12 13.59 6.04 7.45
N ALA A 13 13.33 5.24 6.41
CA ALA A 13 12.99 3.84 6.57
C ALA A 13 14.18 3.00 7.06
N ILE A 14 15.38 3.27 6.56
CA ILE A 14 16.63 2.61 7.02
C ILE A 14 16.88 2.95 8.49
N ASP A 15 16.82 4.24 8.85
CA ASP A 15 17.01 4.70 10.24
C ASP A 15 15.99 4.05 11.20
N ASP A 16 14.73 3.94 10.80
CA ASP A 16 13.68 3.32 11.60
C ASP A 16 13.94 1.82 11.80
N LEU A 17 14.32 1.12 10.75
CA LEU A 17 14.64 -0.32 10.83
C LEU A 17 15.86 -0.57 11.70
N ASP A 18 16.92 0.27 11.61
CA ASP A 18 18.10 0.16 12.46
C ASP A 18 17.74 0.36 13.94
N ARG A 19 16.90 1.35 14.25
CA ARG A 19 16.41 1.58 15.63
C ARG A 19 15.61 0.39 16.15
N LEU A 20 14.75 -0.21 15.32
CA LEU A 20 13.94 -1.37 15.71
C LEU A 20 14.80 -2.61 15.95
N ILE A 21 15.80 -2.86 15.11
CA ILE A 21 16.76 -3.96 15.26
C ILE A 21 17.57 -3.76 16.56
N GLN A 22 18.04 -2.55 16.82
CA GLN A 22 18.77 -2.24 18.05
C GLN A 22 17.89 -2.41 19.29
N ALA A 23 16.66 -1.87 19.25
CA ALA A 23 15.71 -2.00 20.37
C ALA A 23 15.35 -3.47 20.67
N LYS A 24 15.18 -4.31 19.64
CA LYS A 24 14.99 -5.74 19.79
C LYS A 24 16.18 -6.41 20.50
N THR A 25 17.37 -6.11 20.01
CA THR A 25 18.63 -6.65 20.55
C THR A 25 18.81 -6.26 22.02
N ASP A 26 18.54 -5.00 22.37
CA ASP A 26 18.67 -4.51 23.74
C ASP A 26 17.62 -5.14 24.67
N TYR A 27 16.39 -5.32 24.19
CA TYR A 27 15.35 -6.02 24.93
C TYR A 27 15.72 -7.48 25.19
N GLU A 28 16.21 -8.19 24.18
CA GLU A 28 16.67 -9.59 24.33
C GLU A 28 17.83 -9.73 25.32
N LYS A 29 18.77 -8.79 25.32
CA LYS A 29 19.89 -8.76 26.29
C LYS A 29 19.43 -8.43 27.71
N SER A 30 18.47 -7.54 27.86
CA SER A 30 17.96 -7.12 29.19
C SER A 30 16.97 -8.11 29.78
N MET A 31 16.51 -9.09 29.01
CA MET A 31 15.48 -10.04 29.46
C MET A 31 15.97 -10.90 30.64
N PRO A 32 15.21 -10.99 31.74
CA PRO A 32 15.52 -11.85 32.88
C PRO A 32 15.71 -13.31 32.46
N ARG A 33 16.61 -14.02 33.13
CA ARG A 33 16.89 -15.44 32.83
C ARG A 33 15.65 -16.32 32.89
N SER A 34 14.74 -16.06 33.83
CA SER A 34 13.46 -16.80 33.98
C SER A 34 12.55 -16.66 32.76
N LEU A 35 12.46 -15.46 32.16
CA LEU A 35 11.69 -15.24 30.95
C LEU A 35 12.40 -15.79 29.71
N ARG A 36 13.72 -15.66 29.66
CA ARG A 36 14.52 -16.20 28.54
C ARG A 36 14.41 -17.72 28.44
N ALA A 37 14.29 -18.42 29.59
CA ALA A 37 14.09 -19.86 29.62
C ALA A 37 12.73 -20.32 29.04
N LEU A 38 11.75 -19.42 28.94
CA LEU A 38 10.45 -19.68 28.32
C LEU A 38 10.45 -19.47 26.80
N ASP A 39 11.58 -19.03 26.23
CA ASP A 39 11.76 -18.70 24.82
C ASP A 39 10.61 -17.82 24.23
N PRO A 40 10.35 -16.63 24.84
CA PRO A 40 9.23 -15.79 24.43
C PRO A 40 9.43 -15.30 23.01
N LYS A 41 8.46 -15.54 22.14
CA LYS A 41 8.48 -15.08 20.77
C LYS A 41 8.23 -13.57 20.71
N ILE A 42 9.27 -12.80 20.38
CA ILE A 42 9.17 -11.37 20.14
C ILE A 42 8.71 -11.14 18.71
N VAL A 43 7.55 -10.51 18.54
CA VAL A 43 7.00 -10.15 17.22
C VAL A 43 7.12 -8.64 17.05
N ILE A 44 7.87 -8.22 16.04
CA ILE A 44 7.96 -6.82 15.62
C ILE A 44 7.26 -6.68 14.28
N VAL A 45 6.39 -5.67 14.19
CA VAL A 45 5.72 -5.28 12.97
C VAL A 45 6.13 -3.86 12.63
N TRP A 46 6.61 -3.66 11.42
CA TRP A 46 6.94 -2.35 10.88
C TRP A 46 6.12 -2.09 9.62
N ALA A 47 5.51 -0.90 9.53
CA ALA A 47 4.69 -0.51 8.39
C ALA A 47 5.21 0.79 7.79
N CYS A 48 5.65 0.75 6.54
CA CYS A 48 6.06 1.89 5.76
C CYS A 48 4.87 2.43 4.96
N MET A 49 4.45 3.66 5.19
CA MET A 49 3.37 4.31 4.46
C MET A 49 3.91 5.51 3.69
N THR A 50 3.55 5.61 2.41
CA THR A 50 3.95 6.72 1.56
C THR A 50 2.87 7.07 0.53
N ASP A 51 2.79 8.35 0.17
CA ASP A 51 1.94 8.88 -0.90
C ASP A 51 2.75 9.25 -2.16
N GLY A 52 4.06 9.03 -2.14
CA GLY A 52 4.94 9.37 -3.25
C GLY A 52 6.24 8.58 -3.28
N ALA A 53 7.00 8.80 -4.34
CA ALA A 53 8.33 8.24 -4.50
C ALA A 53 9.37 9.04 -3.69
N ASP A 54 10.46 8.38 -3.35
CA ASP A 54 11.65 9.05 -2.80
C ASP A 54 12.22 10.05 -3.79
N ASN A 55 12.61 11.22 -3.31
CA ASN A 55 13.18 12.27 -4.16
C ASN A 55 14.35 13.03 -3.54
N SER A 56 14.78 12.66 -2.32
CA SER A 56 15.80 13.40 -1.60
C SER A 56 16.62 12.59 -0.61
N SER A 57 16.49 11.27 -0.58
CA SER A 57 17.35 10.41 0.23
C SER A 57 18.79 10.40 -0.27
N ILE A 58 19.73 10.21 0.64
CA ILE A 58 21.14 9.97 0.34
C ILE A 58 21.35 8.50 -0.06
N HIS A 59 20.67 7.59 0.65
CA HIS A 59 20.66 6.18 0.33
C HIS A 59 19.92 5.89 -0.98
N LYS A 60 20.36 4.85 -1.67
CA LYS A 60 19.73 4.39 -2.92
C LYS A 60 18.63 3.37 -2.62
N MET A 61 17.77 3.16 -3.61
CA MET A 61 16.72 2.15 -3.53
C MET A 61 17.26 0.75 -3.17
N GLU A 62 18.45 0.41 -3.66
CA GLU A 62 19.07 -0.89 -3.39
C GLU A 62 19.49 -1.03 -1.92
N ASP A 63 19.98 0.04 -1.30
CA ASP A 63 20.33 0.06 0.13
C ASP A 63 19.07 -0.17 0.99
N PHE A 64 17.98 0.53 0.66
CA PHE A 64 16.69 0.36 1.31
C PHE A 64 16.16 -1.07 1.15
N LYS A 65 16.17 -1.62 -0.06
CA LYS A 65 15.75 -3.00 -0.35
C LYS A 65 16.55 -4.03 0.44
N ASN A 66 17.85 -3.87 0.53
CA ASN A 66 18.73 -4.75 1.29
C ASN A 66 18.42 -4.67 2.79
N LYS A 67 18.15 -3.46 3.32
CA LYS A 67 17.75 -3.27 4.72
C LYS A 67 16.40 -3.92 5.04
N VAL A 68 15.41 -3.79 4.15
CA VAL A 68 14.10 -4.46 4.31
C VAL A 68 14.27 -5.97 4.35
N LYS A 69 15.07 -6.54 3.44
CA LYS A 69 15.36 -7.98 3.43
C LYS A 69 16.09 -8.43 4.70
N GLU A 70 17.12 -7.70 5.12
CA GLU A 70 17.83 -7.97 6.37
C GLU A 70 16.87 -8.02 7.56
N ALA A 71 15.98 -7.01 7.68
CA ALA A 71 14.99 -6.94 8.74
C ALA A 71 14.04 -8.15 8.74
N GLN A 72 13.63 -8.62 7.57
CA GLN A 72 12.73 -9.78 7.42
C GLN A 72 13.47 -11.11 7.67
N ASP A 73 14.57 -11.31 7.01
CA ASP A 73 15.24 -12.62 6.92
C ASP A 73 16.11 -12.91 8.15
N VAL A 74 16.81 -11.89 8.68
CA VAL A 74 17.75 -12.03 9.81
C VAL A 74 17.06 -11.73 11.15
N HIS A 75 16.27 -10.64 11.20
CA HIS A 75 15.69 -10.17 12.45
C HIS A 75 14.24 -10.60 12.66
N ASN A 76 13.63 -11.28 11.68
CA ASN A 76 12.24 -11.74 11.71
C ASN A 76 11.23 -10.61 12.00
N ILE A 77 11.50 -9.42 11.46
CA ILE A 77 10.59 -8.26 11.51
C ILE A 77 9.56 -8.42 10.39
N LYS A 78 8.27 -8.28 10.71
CA LYS A 78 7.20 -8.29 9.72
C LYS A 78 7.08 -6.91 9.09
N CYS A 79 7.50 -6.77 7.83
CA CYS A 79 7.54 -5.50 7.11
C CYS A 79 6.34 -5.39 6.18
N PHE A 80 5.59 -4.28 6.28
CA PHE A 80 4.42 -3.97 5.46
C PHE A 80 4.63 -2.67 4.70
N PHE A 81 4.16 -2.63 3.45
CA PHE A 81 4.22 -1.45 2.59
C PHE A 81 2.81 -0.97 2.22
N LEU A 82 2.53 0.31 2.43
CA LEU A 82 1.26 0.95 2.10
C LEU A 82 1.53 2.12 1.14
N GLY A 83 1.01 2.02 -0.08
CA GLY A 83 1.15 3.05 -1.10
C GLY A 83 -0.17 3.74 -1.40
N ALA A 84 -0.21 5.09 -1.24
CA ALA A 84 -1.39 5.87 -1.59
C ALA A 84 -1.42 6.15 -3.10
N ASN A 85 -2.56 5.86 -3.76
CA ASN A 85 -2.78 6.13 -5.18
C ASN A 85 -1.70 5.59 -6.14
N GLN A 86 -1.01 4.53 -5.75
CA GLN A 86 0.04 3.89 -6.55
C GLN A 86 -0.11 2.37 -6.48
N ASP A 87 0.48 1.65 -7.42
CA ASP A 87 0.56 0.20 -7.34
C ASP A 87 1.56 -0.20 -6.23
N ALA A 88 1.03 -0.33 -5.01
CA ALA A 88 1.85 -0.68 -3.85
C ALA A 88 2.41 -2.11 -3.93
N VAL A 89 1.78 -3.01 -4.67
CA VAL A 89 2.28 -4.37 -4.84
C VAL A 89 3.55 -4.35 -5.69
N MET A 90 3.49 -3.70 -6.85
CA MET A 90 4.65 -3.58 -7.73
C MET A 90 5.79 -2.77 -7.08
N THR A 91 5.46 -1.62 -6.49
CA THR A 91 6.43 -0.75 -5.82
C THR A 91 7.05 -1.43 -4.59
N GLY A 92 6.22 -2.10 -3.78
CA GLY A 92 6.68 -2.84 -2.60
C GLY A 92 7.65 -3.96 -2.97
N GLN A 93 7.37 -4.72 -4.04
CA GLN A 93 8.30 -5.75 -4.53
C GLN A 93 9.66 -5.17 -4.96
N GLN A 94 9.68 -3.99 -5.58
CA GLN A 94 10.94 -3.31 -5.92
C GLN A 94 11.75 -2.96 -4.66
N TYR A 95 11.08 -2.61 -3.57
CA TYR A 95 11.68 -2.29 -2.27
C TYR A 95 11.94 -3.51 -1.39
N GLY A 96 11.66 -4.73 -1.85
CA GLY A 96 11.93 -5.97 -1.12
C GLY A 96 10.82 -6.45 -0.20
N PHE A 97 9.63 -5.83 -0.24
CA PHE A 97 8.45 -6.31 0.49
C PHE A 97 7.79 -7.48 -0.24
N GLN A 98 7.16 -8.37 0.53
CA GLN A 98 6.36 -9.46 -0.02
C GLN A 98 5.04 -8.92 -0.59
N GLN A 99 4.51 -9.61 -1.59
CA GLN A 99 3.29 -9.18 -2.29
C GLN A 99 2.07 -9.10 -1.36
N ASP A 100 1.92 -10.06 -0.49
CA ASP A 100 0.83 -10.13 0.51
C ASP A 100 1.00 -9.11 1.64
N CYS A 101 2.21 -8.59 1.84
CA CYS A 101 2.52 -7.53 2.79
C CYS A 101 2.44 -6.12 2.20
N SER A 102 1.98 -5.97 0.95
CA SER A 102 1.85 -4.67 0.27
C SER A 102 0.38 -4.32 0.05
N LEU A 103 -0.05 -3.08 0.34
CA LEU A 103 -1.43 -2.61 0.25
C LEU A 103 -1.53 -1.27 -0.47
N THR A 104 -2.27 -1.23 -1.58
CA THR A 104 -2.67 0.01 -2.24
C THR A 104 -3.88 0.61 -1.53
N PHE A 105 -3.87 1.90 -1.25
CA PHE A 105 -5.03 2.60 -0.71
C PHE A 105 -5.29 3.93 -1.43
N GLY A 106 -6.56 4.34 -1.44
CA GLY A 106 -6.96 5.63 -2.00
C GLY A 106 -6.68 6.77 -1.03
N ALA A 107 -6.43 7.99 -1.54
CA ALA A 107 -6.16 9.19 -0.72
C ALA A 107 -7.42 9.79 -0.06
N THR A 108 -8.56 9.10 -0.07
CA THR A 108 -9.75 9.53 0.67
C THR A 108 -9.65 9.15 2.14
N ALA A 109 -10.31 9.92 3.02
CA ALA A 109 -10.34 9.61 4.45
C ALA A 109 -10.81 8.18 4.73
N ALA A 110 -11.86 7.72 4.04
CA ALA A 110 -12.41 6.37 4.20
C ALA A 110 -11.39 5.28 3.78
N CYS A 111 -10.69 5.47 2.66
CA CYS A 111 -9.67 4.52 2.20
C CYS A 111 -8.48 4.48 3.17
N SER A 112 -8.05 5.63 3.68
CA SER A 112 -6.96 5.72 4.67
C SER A 112 -7.36 5.06 5.98
N GLU A 113 -8.59 5.26 6.45
CA GLU A 113 -9.11 4.58 7.65
C GLU A 113 -9.15 3.06 7.48
N ASN A 114 -9.63 2.57 6.34
CA ASN A 114 -9.66 1.15 6.03
C ASN A 114 -8.24 0.55 5.94
N ALA A 115 -7.28 1.29 5.37
CA ALA A 115 -5.88 0.87 5.33
C ALA A 115 -5.30 0.74 6.74
N MET A 116 -5.53 1.72 7.63
CA MET A 116 -5.09 1.66 9.03
C MET A 116 -5.77 0.53 9.80
N ARG A 117 -7.06 0.31 9.59
CA ARG A 117 -7.79 -0.82 10.16
C ARG A 117 -7.21 -2.16 9.71
N SER A 118 -6.83 -2.27 8.44
CA SER A 118 -6.17 -3.44 7.87
C SER A 118 -4.81 -3.70 8.53
N VAL A 119 -4.00 -2.66 8.72
CA VAL A 119 -2.72 -2.77 9.47
C VAL A 119 -2.97 -3.29 10.89
N GLY A 120 -3.96 -2.75 11.61
CA GLY A 120 -4.32 -3.23 12.95
C GLY A 120 -4.76 -4.71 12.97
N GLN A 121 -5.42 -5.20 11.92
CA GLN A 121 -5.79 -6.61 11.81
C GLN A 121 -4.57 -7.49 11.56
N VAL A 122 -3.66 -7.09 10.66
CA VAL A 122 -2.43 -7.82 10.37
C VAL A 122 -1.51 -7.87 11.61
N MET A 123 -1.42 -6.78 12.38
CA MET A 123 -0.70 -6.76 13.65
C MET A 123 -1.25 -7.78 14.65
N ARG A 124 -2.58 -7.88 14.76
CA ARG A 124 -3.22 -8.92 15.62
C ARG A 124 -2.91 -10.33 15.13
N GLN A 125 -2.95 -10.58 13.81
CA GLN A 125 -2.58 -11.88 13.24
C GLN A 125 -1.12 -12.25 13.59
N ALA A 126 -0.20 -11.29 13.40
CA ALA A 126 1.21 -11.48 13.76
C ALA A 126 1.39 -11.82 15.25
N SER A 127 0.69 -11.11 16.14
CA SER A 127 0.75 -11.31 17.59
C SER A 127 0.14 -12.64 18.03
N SER A 128 -0.89 -13.15 17.34
CA SER A 128 -1.52 -14.43 17.65
C SER A 128 -0.72 -15.65 17.17
N GLY A 129 0.42 -15.42 16.51
CA GLY A 129 1.26 -16.52 16.00
C GLY A 129 0.72 -17.17 14.71
N SER A 130 -0.21 -16.50 14.00
CA SER A 130 -0.68 -16.98 12.70
C SER A 130 0.48 -17.19 11.74
N GLN A 131 0.45 -18.28 11.00
CA GLN A 131 1.47 -18.57 9.99
C GLN A 131 1.32 -17.66 8.76
N GLU A 132 0.09 -17.32 8.40
CA GLU A 132 -0.23 -16.41 7.30
C GLU A 132 -0.52 -15.01 7.86
N VAL A 133 0.42 -14.09 7.66
CA VAL A 133 0.32 -12.70 8.10
C VAL A 133 0.42 -11.81 6.87
N GLY A 134 -0.71 -11.32 6.38
CA GLY A 134 -0.77 -10.50 5.17
C GLY A 134 -2.11 -9.86 4.93
N PHE A 135 -2.17 -8.96 3.94
CA PHE A 135 -3.40 -8.29 3.55
C PHE A 135 -4.30 -9.23 2.73
N THR A 136 -5.50 -9.47 3.22
CA THR A 136 -6.51 -10.26 2.52
C THR A 136 -7.09 -9.51 1.31
N GLN A 137 -7.76 -10.23 0.41
CA GLN A 137 -8.44 -9.60 -0.74
C GLN A 137 -9.52 -8.61 -0.30
N SER A 138 -10.25 -8.89 0.78
CA SER A 138 -11.27 -7.96 1.31
C SER A 138 -10.64 -6.66 1.81
N MET A 139 -9.48 -6.71 2.48
CA MET A 139 -8.72 -5.52 2.90
C MET A 139 -8.27 -4.70 1.70
N ARG A 140 -7.81 -5.35 0.64
CA ARG A 140 -7.38 -4.69 -0.60
C ARG A 140 -8.54 -3.96 -1.27
N VAL A 141 -9.69 -4.60 -1.40
CA VAL A 141 -10.89 -4.01 -2.02
C VAL A 141 -11.41 -2.83 -1.20
N SER A 142 -11.48 -2.96 0.13
CA SER A 142 -12.01 -1.89 1.00
C SER A 142 -11.09 -0.66 1.09
N SER A 143 -9.80 -0.83 0.89
CA SER A 143 -8.81 0.25 0.92
C SER A 143 -8.53 0.86 -0.44
N ALA A 144 -8.90 0.17 -1.55
CA ALA A 144 -8.63 0.60 -2.90
C ALA A 144 -9.24 2.00 -3.20
N PRO A 145 -8.60 2.79 -4.07
CA PRO A 145 -9.22 4.00 -4.58
C PRO A 145 -10.53 3.66 -5.29
N PRO A 146 -11.57 4.52 -5.19
CA PRO A 146 -12.81 4.31 -5.92
C PRO A 146 -12.49 4.17 -7.43
N PRO A 147 -13.17 3.27 -8.16
CA PRO A 147 -12.98 3.16 -9.59
C PRO A 147 -13.21 4.52 -10.24
N CYS A 148 -12.30 4.94 -11.11
CA CYS A 148 -12.54 6.12 -11.94
C CYS A 148 -13.88 5.95 -12.65
N PRO A 149 -14.77 6.97 -12.65
CA PRO A 149 -15.97 6.92 -13.47
C PRO A 149 -15.50 6.65 -14.91
N GLN A 150 -15.77 5.44 -15.40
CA GLN A 150 -15.51 5.14 -16.80
C GLN A 150 -16.27 6.19 -17.59
N SER A 151 -15.58 6.96 -18.42
CA SER A 151 -16.21 7.81 -19.42
C SER A 151 -17.21 6.93 -20.16
N ILE A 152 -18.50 7.17 -19.92
CA ILE A 152 -19.58 6.49 -20.65
C ILE A 152 -19.21 6.69 -22.11
N PRO A 153 -19.01 5.61 -22.90
CA PRO A 153 -18.80 5.79 -24.33
C PRO A 153 -20.01 6.56 -24.82
N LEU A 154 -19.80 7.75 -25.40
CA LEU A 154 -20.84 8.49 -26.10
C LEU A 154 -21.44 7.51 -27.10
N GLN A 155 -22.61 6.97 -26.76
CA GLN A 155 -23.42 6.20 -27.71
C GLN A 155 -23.60 7.12 -28.90
N SER A 156 -23.05 6.69 -30.04
CA SER A 156 -23.22 7.34 -31.32
C SER A 156 -24.70 7.74 -31.46
N THR A 157 -24.97 9.03 -31.46
CA THR A 157 -26.26 9.59 -31.81
C THR A 157 -26.68 8.97 -33.13
N GLN A 158 -27.64 8.04 -33.07
CA GLN A 158 -28.33 7.58 -34.26
C GLN A 158 -28.97 8.83 -34.86
N THR A 159 -28.44 9.27 -35.97
CA THR A 159 -29.03 10.32 -36.82
C THR A 159 -30.38 9.79 -37.29
N LEU A 160 -31.45 10.22 -36.64
CA LEU A 160 -32.78 10.05 -37.14
C LEU A 160 -32.85 10.76 -38.49
N SER A 161 -32.75 10.03 -39.58
CA SER A 161 -33.01 10.52 -40.91
C SER A 161 -34.51 10.83 -40.99
N PHE A 162 -34.87 12.11 -40.85
CA PHE A 162 -36.20 12.59 -41.18
C PHE A 162 -36.41 12.42 -42.68
N GLY A 163 -37.11 11.35 -43.06
CA GLY A 163 -37.63 11.18 -44.44
C GLY A 163 -38.49 12.39 -44.80
N ARG A 164 -37.98 13.21 -45.72
CA ARG A 164 -38.81 14.21 -46.42
C ARG A 164 -39.89 13.48 -47.19
N ARG A 165 -41.12 13.47 -46.67
CA ARG A 165 -42.29 13.12 -47.49
C ARG A 165 -42.56 14.37 -48.36
N ASN A 166 -42.42 14.17 -49.69
CA ASN A 166 -42.86 15.12 -50.69
C ASN A 166 -44.41 15.23 -50.67
N TYR A 167 -44.91 16.37 -50.15
CA TYR A 167 -46.28 16.80 -50.37
C TYR A 167 -46.28 17.80 -51.50
N TYR A 168 -46.28 17.32 -52.72
CA TYR A 168 -46.70 18.07 -53.93
C TYR A 168 -47.33 17.06 -54.88
N ASN A 169 -48.63 17.03 -54.92
CA ASN A 169 -49.49 16.80 -56.08
C ASN A 169 -50.87 16.41 -55.63
N SER A 170 -51.73 17.39 -55.40
CA SER A 170 -53.17 17.22 -55.56
C SER A 170 -53.86 18.59 -55.48
N LEU A 171 -53.68 19.39 -56.50
CA LEU A 171 -54.57 20.53 -56.81
C LEU A 171 -54.45 20.81 -58.30
N MET A 172 -55.22 20.01 -59.11
CA MET A 172 -55.71 20.30 -60.47
C MET A 172 -56.55 19.10 -60.89
N ARG A 173 -57.83 19.13 -60.52
CA ARG A 173 -58.99 18.83 -61.39
C ARG A 173 -60.26 19.04 -60.57
#